data_93f3be8b381efd820505120561378139
#
_entry.id   93f3be8b381efd820505120561378139
#
_cell.length_a   1.000
_cell.length_b   1.000
_cell.length_c   1.000
_cell.angle_alpha   90.00
_cell.angle_beta   90.00
_cell.angle_gamma   90.00
#
_symmetry.space_group_name_H-M   'P 1'
#
loop_
_entity.id
_entity.type
_entity.pdbx_description
1 polymer ?
#
loop_
_entity_poly.entity_id
_entity_poly.type
_entity_poly.pdbx_seq_one_letter_code
_entity_poly.pdbx_strand_id
1 'polypeptide(L)'
;IHPTAEDTLVTLGDYVDRGPDSRGVIERLIQLGGETRHVGLMGNHEEMMLEVVKHQAPHEMWLRHGGVDTLDSYAFAGSLDFLPDSHLEFFESLVDFHEERGHFFTHAAYAPKIPLNEQAADMLRWHSLDDMVPQPHLSGKVAVVGHTANKDGEILDLGHLICVDTYCYGGGWLTAIELHSGQVWQVS
;
A
#
# COMPACT_ATOMS: atom_id res chain seq x y z
N ILE A 1 6.38 -16.56 -0.05
CA ILE A 1 5.82 -16.76 -1.41
C ILE A 1 6.92 -16.66 -2.44
N HIS A 2 6.76 -17.36 -3.58
CA HIS A 2 7.67 -17.33 -4.70
C HIS A 2 6.85 -17.09 -5.97
N PRO A 3 6.48 -15.82 -6.27
CA PRO A 3 5.73 -15.51 -7.47
C PRO A 3 6.57 -15.82 -8.72
N THR A 4 5.91 -16.23 -9.77
CA THR A 4 6.49 -16.54 -11.08
C THR A 4 6.14 -15.44 -12.09
N ALA A 5 6.71 -15.52 -13.31
CA ALA A 5 6.38 -14.58 -14.39
C ALA A 5 4.91 -14.64 -14.85
N GLU A 6 4.19 -15.71 -14.51
CA GLU A 6 2.74 -15.87 -14.82
C GLU A 6 1.82 -15.23 -13.77
N ASP A 7 2.39 -14.87 -12.61
CA ASP A 7 1.64 -14.29 -11.51
C ASP A 7 1.61 -12.76 -11.61
N THR A 8 0.54 -12.15 -11.08
CA THR A 8 0.50 -10.71 -10.81
C THR A 8 0.56 -10.51 -9.30
N LEU A 9 1.60 -9.86 -8.82
CA LEU A 9 1.75 -9.43 -7.45
C LEU A 9 1.25 -8.00 -7.31
N VAL A 10 0.20 -7.80 -6.51
CA VAL A 10 -0.31 -6.46 -6.17
C VAL A 10 0.07 -6.15 -4.73
N THR A 11 0.79 -5.04 -4.51
CA THR A 11 1.11 -4.54 -3.18
C THR A 11 0.32 -3.28 -2.89
N LEU A 12 -0.21 -3.15 -1.66
CA LEU A 12 -1.29 -2.22 -1.35
C LEU A 12 -0.85 -0.87 -0.79
N GLY A 13 0.44 -0.51 -0.87
CA GLY A 13 0.95 0.76 -0.33
C GLY A 13 1.53 0.63 1.08
N ASP A 14 1.91 1.77 1.65
CA ASP A 14 2.55 1.89 2.96
C ASP A 14 3.86 1.10 3.06
N TYR A 15 4.74 1.29 2.05
CA TYR A 15 6.06 0.64 1.97
C TYR A 15 7.10 1.34 2.83
N VAL A 16 6.84 2.58 3.20
CA VAL A 16 7.72 3.44 4.01
C VAL A 16 7.11 3.67 5.38
N ASP A 17 7.90 4.21 6.29
CA ASP A 17 7.56 4.64 7.63
C ASP A 17 7.39 3.48 8.65
N ARG A 18 7.58 3.79 9.93
CA ARG A 18 7.40 2.90 11.10
C ARG A 18 8.31 1.68 11.14
N GLY A 19 8.67 1.12 10.00
CA GLY A 19 9.57 -0.02 9.92
C GLY A 19 11.03 0.39 9.85
N PRO A 20 11.97 -0.47 10.27
CA PRO A 20 13.39 -0.11 10.40
C PRO A 20 14.14 -0.04 9.05
N ASP A 21 13.57 -0.54 7.97
CA ASP A 21 14.27 -0.68 6.69
C ASP A 21 13.38 -0.37 5.47
N SER A 22 12.79 0.84 5.46
CA SER A 22 12.00 1.34 4.31
C SER A 22 12.79 1.27 3.01
N ARG A 23 14.10 1.61 3.05
CA ARG A 23 14.98 1.54 1.88
C ARG A 23 15.06 0.13 1.32
N GLY A 24 15.33 -0.86 2.15
CA GLY A 24 15.43 -2.26 1.73
C GLY A 24 14.10 -2.81 1.20
N VAL A 25 12.95 -2.36 1.74
CA VAL A 25 11.62 -2.69 1.20
C VAL A 25 11.50 -2.20 -0.25
N ILE A 26 11.84 -0.93 -0.53
CA ILE A 26 11.76 -0.38 -1.89
C ILE A 26 12.73 -1.11 -2.83
N GLU A 27 13.98 -1.34 -2.42
CA GLU A 27 14.95 -2.13 -3.20
C GLU A 27 14.41 -3.52 -3.55
N ARG A 28 13.75 -4.20 -2.59
CA ARG A 28 13.13 -5.51 -2.83
C ARG A 28 11.93 -5.46 -3.77
N LEU A 29 11.08 -4.45 -3.68
CA LEU A 29 9.93 -4.28 -4.58
C LEU A 29 10.37 -3.99 -6.02
N ILE A 30 11.39 -3.16 -6.21
CA ILE A 30 12.01 -2.92 -7.53
C ILE A 30 12.55 -4.22 -8.11
N GLN A 31 13.28 -5.03 -7.32
CA GLN A 31 13.78 -6.33 -7.75
C GLN A 31 12.64 -7.28 -8.15
N LEU A 32 11.56 -7.34 -7.35
CA LEU A 32 10.37 -8.16 -7.64
C LEU A 32 9.70 -7.77 -8.97
N GLY A 33 9.70 -6.50 -9.32
CA GLY A 33 9.21 -6.03 -10.63
C GLY A 33 9.99 -6.59 -11.82
N GLY A 34 11.24 -7.02 -11.61
CA GLY A 34 12.04 -7.75 -12.62
C GLY A 34 11.79 -9.26 -12.65
N GLU A 35 11.20 -9.83 -11.61
CA GLU A 35 10.96 -11.27 -11.43
C GLU A 35 9.52 -11.68 -11.79
N THR A 36 8.55 -10.80 -11.57
CA THR A 36 7.11 -11.03 -11.79
C THR A 36 6.41 -9.75 -12.23
N ARG A 37 5.16 -9.86 -12.71
CA ARG A 37 4.34 -8.66 -12.94
C ARG A 37 3.95 -8.05 -11.60
N HIS A 38 4.61 -6.96 -11.22
CA HIS A 38 4.34 -6.23 -9.99
C HIS A 38 3.51 -4.98 -10.26
N VAL A 39 2.48 -4.74 -9.45
CA VAL A 39 1.68 -3.52 -9.41
C VAL A 39 1.70 -2.99 -8.00
N GLY A 40 2.33 -1.84 -7.80
CA GLY A 40 2.35 -1.13 -6.52
C GLY A 40 1.26 -0.07 -6.44
N LEU A 41 0.53 -0.03 -5.33
CA LEU A 41 -0.43 1.04 -5.06
C LEU A 41 0.21 2.16 -4.26
N MET A 42 -0.28 3.39 -4.46
CA MET A 42 0.08 4.56 -3.67
C MET A 42 -0.66 4.52 -2.34
N GLY A 43 0.08 4.42 -1.22
CA GLY A 43 -0.46 4.60 0.12
C GLY A 43 -0.36 6.06 0.58
N ASN A 44 -1.04 6.38 1.68
CA ASN A 44 -0.98 7.72 2.27
C ASN A 44 0.40 8.03 2.86
N HIS A 45 1.20 7.04 3.24
CA HIS A 45 2.56 7.22 3.73
C HIS A 45 3.51 7.63 2.61
N GLU A 46 3.44 7.01 1.44
CA GLU A 46 4.18 7.44 0.25
C GLU A 46 3.78 8.86 -0.17
N GLU A 47 2.46 9.17 -0.15
CA GLU A 47 1.96 10.51 -0.48
C GLU A 47 2.53 11.56 0.47
N MET A 48 2.47 11.36 1.81
CA MET A 48 3.06 12.30 2.78
C MET A 48 4.54 12.53 2.55
N MET A 49 5.31 11.46 2.31
CA MET A 49 6.75 11.56 2.03
C MET A 49 7.01 12.37 0.74
N LEU A 50 6.31 12.05 -0.34
CA LEU A 50 6.50 12.72 -1.64
C LEU A 50 6.10 14.20 -1.61
N GLU A 51 5.05 14.56 -0.86
CA GLU A 51 4.67 15.96 -0.64
C GLU A 51 5.82 16.75 0.02
N VAL A 52 6.51 16.15 1.00
CA VAL A 52 7.67 16.78 1.65
C VAL A 52 8.87 16.83 0.68
N VAL A 53 9.21 15.71 0.05
CA VAL A 53 10.44 15.58 -0.76
C VAL A 53 10.35 16.38 -2.06
N LYS A 54 9.21 16.29 -2.77
CA LYS A 54 9.06 16.91 -4.10
C LYS A 54 8.47 18.31 -4.06
N HIS A 55 7.54 18.57 -3.12
CA HIS A 55 6.78 19.82 -3.04
C HIS A 55 7.15 20.70 -1.86
N GLN A 56 8.12 20.25 -1.03
CA GLN A 56 8.58 20.98 0.16
C GLN A 56 7.43 21.34 1.11
N ALA A 57 6.42 20.46 1.19
CA ALA A 57 5.33 20.60 2.13
C ALA A 57 5.84 20.52 3.59
N PRO A 58 5.08 21.02 4.57
CA PRO A 58 5.42 20.88 5.97
C PRO A 58 5.61 19.40 6.37
N HIS A 59 6.72 19.08 7.02
CA HIS A 59 7.12 17.70 7.31
C HIS A 59 6.57 17.13 8.61
N GLU A 60 5.93 17.96 9.45
CA GLU A 60 5.52 17.58 10.81
C GLU A 60 4.50 16.43 10.82
N MET A 61 3.60 16.42 9.85
CA MET A 61 2.61 15.35 9.72
C MET A 61 3.30 14.02 9.37
N TRP A 62 4.14 14.01 8.34
CA TRP A 62 4.88 12.83 7.93
C TRP A 62 5.78 12.28 9.05
N LEU A 63 6.59 13.14 9.67
CA LEU A 63 7.47 12.72 10.77
C LEU A 63 6.70 12.11 11.95
N ARG A 64 5.51 12.65 12.28
CA ARG A 64 4.64 12.13 13.34
C ARG A 64 4.08 10.75 13.02
N HIS A 65 3.93 10.41 11.75
CA HIS A 65 3.38 9.14 11.30
C HIS A 65 4.44 8.07 11.00
N GLY A 66 5.72 8.33 11.35
CA GLY A 66 6.80 7.34 11.23
C GLY A 66 7.86 7.69 10.18
N GLY A 67 7.81 8.89 9.58
CA GLY A 67 8.80 9.33 8.60
C GLY A 67 10.23 9.41 9.13
N VAL A 68 10.40 9.46 10.45
CA VAL A 68 11.74 9.40 11.08
C VAL A 68 12.43 8.09 10.76
N ASP A 69 11.71 6.95 10.85
CA ASP A 69 12.25 5.62 10.55
C ASP A 69 12.68 5.53 9.07
N THR A 70 11.90 6.14 8.16
CA THR A 70 12.28 6.26 6.75
C THR A 70 13.57 7.05 6.58
N LEU A 71 13.66 8.24 7.17
CA LEU A 71 14.87 9.07 7.12
C LEU A 71 16.12 8.34 7.65
N ASP A 72 15.99 7.62 8.76
CA ASP A 72 17.05 6.80 9.33
C ASP A 72 17.48 5.68 8.39
N SER A 73 16.52 4.97 7.78
CA SER A 73 16.76 3.90 6.80
C SER A 73 17.55 4.38 5.57
N TYR A 74 17.35 5.64 5.15
CA TYR A 74 18.09 6.27 4.06
C TYR A 74 19.37 7.01 4.50
N ALA A 75 19.75 6.94 5.77
CA ALA A 75 20.89 7.67 6.35
C ALA A 75 20.82 9.19 6.07
N PHE A 76 19.65 9.79 6.29
CA PHE A 76 19.37 11.18 5.97
C PHE A 76 20.39 12.15 6.59
N ALA A 77 21.00 12.99 5.75
CA ALA A 77 22.07 13.92 6.14
C ALA A 77 21.65 15.40 6.03
N GLY A 78 20.34 15.70 6.09
CA GLY A 78 19.82 17.07 6.10
C GLY A 78 19.45 17.63 4.72
N SER A 79 19.52 16.84 3.64
CA SER A 79 19.05 17.23 2.30
C SER A 79 17.82 16.42 1.90
N LEU A 80 16.79 17.07 1.38
CA LEU A 80 15.61 16.39 0.85
C LEU A 80 15.90 15.57 -0.44
N ASP A 81 17.07 15.73 -1.02
CA ASP A 81 17.57 14.92 -2.14
C ASP A 81 18.28 13.67 -1.61
N PHE A 82 17.58 12.85 -0.83
CA PHE A 82 18.11 11.65 -0.20
C PHE A 82 17.66 10.35 -0.87
N LEU A 83 16.60 10.42 -1.69
CA LEU A 83 16.09 9.25 -2.42
C LEU A 83 16.92 8.99 -3.68
N PRO A 84 17.37 7.75 -3.92
CA PRO A 84 17.96 7.37 -5.22
C PRO A 84 16.96 7.57 -6.36
N ASP A 85 17.45 7.89 -7.57
CA ASP A 85 16.62 8.07 -8.76
C ASP A 85 15.71 6.87 -9.03
N SER A 86 16.24 5.65 -8.88
CA SER A 86 15.46 4.41 -9.06
C SER A 86 14.32 4.26 -8.06
N HIS A 87 14.46 4.81 -6.85
CA HIS A 87 13.39 4.81 -5.86
C HIS A 87 12.34 5.87 -6.18
N LEU A 88 12.77 7.05 -6.66
CA LEU A 88 11.82 8.07 -7.15
C LEU A 88 11.01 7.54 -8.32
N GLU A 89 11.64 6.88 -9.30
CA GLU A 89 10.95 6.23 -10.42
C GLU A 89 9.95 5.17 -9.93
N PHE A 90 10.32 4.37 -8.91
CA PHE A 90 9.40 3.42 -8.29
C PHE A 90 8.17 4.12 -7.71
N PHE A 91 8.35 5.16 -6.88
CA PHE A 91 7.23 5.90 -6.30
C PHE A 91 6.36 6.59 -7.36
N GLU A 92 6.94 7.09 -8.46
CA GLU A 92 6.21 7.68 -9.58
C GLU A 92 5.43 6.65 -10.41
N SER A 93 5.79 5.38 -10.33
CA SER A 93 5.09 4.27 -11.00
C SER A 93 3.88 3.76 -10.23
N LEU A 94 3.71 4.16 -8.95
CA LEU A 94 2.60 3.73 -8.12
C LEU A 94 1.26 4.24 -8.67
N VAL A 95 0.23 3.41 -8.57
CA VAL A 95 -1.10 3.72 -9.07
C VAL A 95 -2.13 3.80 -7.92
N ASP A 96 -3.24 4.51 -8.14
CA ASP A 96 -4.29 4.65 -7.12
C ASP A 96 -5.15 3.41 -6.96
N PHE A 97 -5.34 2.68 -8.07
CA PHE A 97 -6.08 1.44 -8.08
C PHE A 97 -5.57 0.52 -9.17
N HIS A 98 -5.89 -0.76 -9.04
CA HIS A 98 -5.68 -1.77 -10.08
C HIS A 98 -6.92 -2.66 -10.20
N GLU A 99 -7.19 -3.15 -11.40
CA GLU A 99 -8.28 -4.11 -11.64
C GLU A 99 -7.72 -5.39 -12.26
N GLU A 100 -8.10 -6.54 -11.69
CA GLU A 100 -7.73 -7.84 -12.22
C GLU A 100 -8.92 -8.81 -12.09
N ARG A 101 -9.41 -9.31 -13.22
CA ARG A 101 -10.54 -10.27 -13.28
C ARG A 101 -11.73 -9.88 -12.38
N GLY A 102 -12.02 -10.65 -11.33
CA GLY A 102 -13.15 -10.45 -10.41
C GLY A 102 -12.86 -9.49 -9.24
N HIS A 103 -11.69 -8.84 -9.21
CA HIS A 103 -11.24 -8.01 -8.09
C HIS A 103 -10.81 -6.62 -8.55
N PHE A 104 -10.79 -5.68 -7.62
CA PHE A 104 -10.06 -4.44 -7.73
C PHE A 104 -9.32 -4.16 -6.42
N PHE A 105 -8.26 -3.37 -6.52
CA PHE A 105 -7.34 -3.10 -5.42
C PHE A 105 -7.25 -1.60 -5.23
N THR A 106 -7.36 -1.14 -3.99
CA THR A 106 -7.08 0.23 -3.57
C THR A 106 -6.27 0.17 -2.27
N HIS A 107 -5.52 1.22 -1.95
CA HIS A 107 -4.80 1.23 -0.69
C HIS A 107 -5.76 1.22 0.51
N ALA A 108 -6.72 2.15 0.56
CA ALA A 108 -7.64 2.34 1.68
C ALA A 108 -9.08 1.92 1.33
N ALA A 109 -9.96 2.87 1.05
CA ALA A 109 -11.36 2.58 0.77
C ALA A 109 -11.76 2.96 -0.67
N TYR A 110 -13.05 3.00 -0.95
CA TYR A 110 -13.61 3.41 -2.24
C TYR A 110 -15.04 3.96 -2.08
N ALA A 111 -15.48 4.79 -3.02
CA ALA A 111 -16.86 5.25 -3.11
C ALA A 111 -17.69 4.24 -3.95
N PRO A 112 -18.70 3.56 -3.37
CA PRO A 112 -19.36 2.41 -4.01
C PRO A 112 -20.05 2.70 -5.34
N LYS A 113 -20.50 3.95 -5.54
CA LYS A 113 -21.31 4.38 -6.69
C LYS A 113 -20.53 5.19 -7.74
N ILE A 114 -19.22 5.35 -7.54
CA ILE A 114 -18.35 6.10 -8.46
C ILE A 114 -17.44 5.12 -9.19
N PRO A 115 -17.31 5.16 -10.52
CA PRO A 115 -16.37 4.34 -11.27
C PRO A 115 -14.94 4.48 -10.75
N LEU A 116 -14.12 3.42 -10.83
CA LEU A 116 -12.77 3.42 -10.24
C LEU A 116 -11.86 4.51 -10.80
N ASN A 117 -11.97 4.80 -12.08
CA ASN A 117 -11.22 5.87 -12.75
C ASN A 117 -11.72 7.29 -12.44
N GLU A 118 -12.81 7.43 -11.69
CA GLU A 118 -13.39 8.72 -11.26
C GLU A 118 -13.33 8.90 -9.73
N GLN A 119 -12.73 7.95 -9.02
CA GLN A 119 -12.54 8.02 -7.57
C GLN A 119 -11.62 9.18 -7.18
N ALA A 120 -11.92 9.84 -6.07
CA ALA A 120 -11.00 10.80 -5.48
C ALA A 120 -9.80 10.09 -4.85
N ALA A 121 -8.57 10.59 -5.08
CA ALA A 121 -7.35 10.02 -4.52
C ALA A 121 -7.40 9.92 -2.99
N ASP A 122 -7.95 10.94 -2.33
CA ASP A 122 -8.17 10.96 -0.87
C ASP A 122 -9.01 9.76 -0.40
N MET A 123 -10.10 9.42 -1.10
CA MET A 123 -10.90 8.23 -0.81
C MET A 123 -10.08 6.94 -0.92
N LEU A 124 -9.26 6.81 -1.97
CA LEU A 124 -8.49 5.60 -2.26
C LEU A 124 -7.28 5.42 -1.33
N ARG A 125 -6.77 6.53 -0.73
CA ARG A 125 -5.52 6.53 0.04
C ARG A 125 -5.69 6.76 1.55
N TRP A 126 -6.78 7.42 1.99
CA TRP A 126 -6.88 7.93 3.36
C TRP A 126 -8.08 7.45 4.16
N HIS A 127 -9.17 7.05 3.51
CA HIS A 127 -10.40 6.72 4.22
C HIS A 127 -10.31 5.37 4.94
N SER A 128 -10.46 5.41 6.29
CA SER A 128 -10.42 4.21 7.12
C SER A 128 -11.73 3.42 7.08
N LEU A 129 -11.63 2.10 7.10
CA LEU A 129 -12.79 1.22 7.30
C LEU A 129 -13.38 1.34 8.71
N ASP A 130 -12.62 1.85 9.68
CA ASP A 130 -13.12 2.14 11.04
C ASP A 130 -14.16 3.27 11.01
N ASP A 131 -14.01 4.22 10.09
CA ASP A 131 -14.96 5.32 9.92
C ASP A 131 -16.20 4.89 9.13
N MET A 132 -15.98 4.11 8.06
CA MET A 132 -17.06 3.64 7.19
C MET A 132 -16.62 2.44 6.36
N VAL A 133 -17.31 1.32 6.51
CA VAL A 133 -17.18 0.18 5.60
C VAL A 133 -18.01 0.43 4.33
N PRO A 134 -17.38 0.48 3.14
CA PRO A 134 -18.09 0.71 1.89
C PRO A 134 -19.08 -0.41 1.55
N GLN A 135 -20.21 -0.06 0.93
CA GLN A 135 -21.12 -1.03 0.30
C GLN A 135 -20.48 -1.64 -0.96
N PRO A 136 -20.99 -2.76 -1.49
CA PRO A 136 -20.48 -3.35 -2.73
C PRO A 136 -20.35 -2.30 -3.85
N HIS A 137 -19.21 -2.33 -4.55
CA HIS A 137 -18.93 -1.41 -5.64
C HIS A 137 -19.82 -1.71 -6.86
N LEU A 138 -20.19 -0.66 -7.60
CA LEU A 138 -21.05 -0.75 -8.80
C LEU A 138 -20.52 -1.70 -9.90
N SER A 139 -19.21 -1.98 -9.93
CA SER A 139 -18.61 -2.93 -10.87
C SER A 139 -18.98 -4.39 -10.55
N GLY A 140 -19.49 -4.69 -9.36
CA GLY A 140 -19.75 -6.05 -8.88
C GLY A 140 -18.48 -6.85 -8.54
N LYS A 141 -17.28 -6.25 -8.63
CA LYS A 141 -16.00 -6.86 -8.24
C LYS A 141 -15.80 -6.79 -6.73
N VAL A 142 -15.00 -7.70 -6.20
CA VAL A 142 -14.55 -7.70 -4.80
C VAL A 142 -13.39 -6.71 -4.63
N ALA A 143 -13.48 -5.84 -3.64
CA ALA A 143 -12.41 -4.93 -3.27
C ALA A 143 -11.34 -5.67 -2.43
N VAL A 144 -10.06 -5.41 -2.68
CA VAL A 144 -8.95 -5.84 -1.83
C VAL A 144 -8.20 -4.60 -1.35
N VAL A 145 -8.12 -4.41 -0.04
CA VAL A 145 -7.64 -3.16 0.58
C VAL A 145 -6.67 -3.42 1.73
N GLY A 146 -5.94 -2.36 2.14
CA GLY A 146 -5.06 -2.30 3.31
C GLY A 146 -5.44 -1.16 4.23
N HIS A 147 -4.45 -0.38 4.71
CA HIS A 147 -4.57 0.89 5.46
C HIS A 147 -5.24 0.79 6.83
N THR A 148 -6.35 0.08 6.94
CA THR A 148 -7.07 -0.09 8.22
C THR A 148 -6.61 -1.36 8.90
N ALA A 149 -5.62 -1.22 9.79
CA ALA A 149 -4.96 -2.36 10.42
C ALA A 149 -5.88 -3.08 11.41
N ASN A 150 -6.16 -4.36 11.14
CA ASN A 150 -6.84 -5.23 12.11
C ASN A 150 -5.83 -5.70 13.18
N LYS A 151 -5.97 -5.16 14.39
CA LYS A 151 -5.06 -5.42 15.51
C LYS A 151 -5.18 -6.85 16.07
N ASP A 152 -6.23 -7.57 15.72
CA ASP A 152 -6.40 -8.99 16.07
C ASP A 152 -5.56 -9.90 15.15
N GLY A 153 -4.95 -9.34 14.10
CA GLY A 153 -4.09 -10.08 13.16
C GLY A 153 -4.86 -10.93 12.15
N GLU A 154 -6.17 -10.74 12.04
CA GLU A 154 -7.06 -11.50 11.14
C GLU A 154 -7.38 -10.71 9.87
N ILE A 155 -7.52 -11.41 8.74
CA ILE A 155 -8.04 -10.83 7.50
C ILE A 155 -9.53 -10.53 7.70
N LEU A 156 -9.96 -9.32 7.36
CA LEU A 156 -11.38 -8.99 7.29
C LEU A 156 -11.92 -9.40 5.91
N ASP A 157 -12.86 -10.35 5.88
CA ASP A 157 -13.56 -10.74 4.64
C ASP A 157 -15.07 -10.55 4.81
N LEU A 158 -15.62 -9.64 4.00
CA LEU A 158 -17.05 -9.30 3.96
C LEU A 158 -17.73 -9.83 2.69
N GLY A 159 -17.05 -10.64 1.89
CA GLY A 159 -17.53 -11.18 0.62
C GLY A 159 -17.44 -10.20 -0.56
N HIS A 160 -17.64 -8.92 -0.33
CA HIS A 160 -17.48 -7.86 -1.34
C HIS A 160 -16.23 -7.00 -1.12
N LEU A 161 -15.60 -7.14 0.02
CA LEU A 161 -14.39 -6.43 0.44
C LEU A 161 -13.54 -7.37 1.29
N ILE A 162 -12.23 -7.41 1.01
CA ILE A 162 -11.21 -8.12 1.77
C ILE A 162 -10.17 -7.09 2.21
N CYS A 163 -9.96 -6.93 3.53
CA CYS A 163 -8.85 -6.14 4.06
C CYS A 163 -7.75 -7.08 4.58
N VAL A 164 -6.54 -6.94 4.02
CA VAL A 164 -5.40 -7.80 4.35
C VAL A 164 -4.39 -7.14 5.28
N ASP A 165 -4.69 -5.95 5.80
CA ASP A 165 -3.83 -5.29 6.77
C ASP A 165 -4.01 -5.92 8.16
N THR A 166 -3.07 -6.75 8.52
CA THR A 166 -3.04 -7.53 9.76
C THR A 166 -2.03 -6.99 10.77
N TYR A 167 -1.83 -5.65 10.76
CA TYR A 167 -1.07 -4.90 11.76
C TYR A 167 0.43 -5.21 11.80
N CYS A 168 1.07 -5.40 10.65
CA CYS A 168 2.50 -5.73 10.58
C CYS A 168 3.38 -4.74 11.37
N TYR A 169 3.17 -3.42 11.18
CA TYR A 169 3.95 -2.39 11.83
C TYR A 169 3.82 -2.34 13.37
N GLY A 170 2.78 -2.96 13.93
CA GLY A 170 2.50 -2.96 15.37
C GLY A 170 2.64 -4.32 16.04
N GLY A 171 3.31 -5.29 15.39
CA GLY A 171 3.58 -6.61 15.94
C GLY A 171 2.59 -7.70 15.52
N GLY A 172 1.76 -7.43 14.51
CA GLY A 172 0.96 -8.43 13.81
C GLY A 172 1.73 -9.10 12.67
N TRP A 173 1.09 -9.27 11.51
CA TRP A 173 1.62 -10.03 10.39
C TRP A 173 1.71 -9.19 9.12
N LEU A 174 2.78 -9.39 8.33
CA LEU A 174 2.74 -9.07 6.91
C LEU A 174 2.00 -10.21 6.20
N THR A 175 0.86 -9.90 5.61
CA THR A 175 -0.06 -10.89 5.04
C THR A 175 -0.09 -10.78 3.51
N ALA A 176 -0.05 -11.94 2.86
CA ALA A 176 -0.34 -12.09 1.45
C ALA A 176 -1.44 -13.14 1.25
N ILE A 177 -2.33 -12.90 0.28
CA ILE A 177 -3.38 -13.83 -0.11
C ILE A 177 -3.34 -14.10 -1.62
N GLU A 178 -3.46 -15.34 -2.01
CA GLU A 178 -3.72 -15.74 -3.39
C GLU A 178 -5.24 -15.83 -3.59
N LEU A 179 -5.79 -14.96 -4.43
CA LEU A 179 -7.24 -14.72 -4.50
C LEU A 179 -8.03 -15.82 -5.20
N HIS A 180 -7.38 -16.74 -5.94
CA HIS A 180 -8.07 -17.84 -6.61
C HIS A 180 -8.27 -19.04 -5.68
N SER A 181 -7.23 -19.39 -4.92
CA SER A 181 -7.26 -20.54 -4.00
C SER A 181 -7.66 -20.16 -2.57
N GLY A 182 -7.54 -18.87 -2.22
CA GLY A 182 -7.66 -18.40 -0.86
C GLY A 182 -6.45 -18.75 0.02
N GLN A 183 -5.32 -19.18 -0.57
CA GLN A 183 -4.09 -19.46 0.19
C GLN A 183 -3.56 -18.19 0.83
N VAL A 184 -3.29 -18.24 2.12
CA VAL A 184 -2.73 -17.13 2.91
C VAL A 184 -1.31 -17.47 3.35
N TRP A 185 -0.43 -16.47 3.31
CA TRP A 185 0.91 -16.47 3.90
C TRP A 185 1.04 -15.30 4.85
N GLN A 186 1.65 -15.56 6.00
CA GLN A 186 1.90 -14.54 7.01
C GLN A 186 3.31 -14.67 7.56
N VAL A 187 3.97 -13.55 7.84
CA VAL A 187 5.27 -13.47 8.49
C VAL A 187 5.28 -12.29 9.46
N SER A 188 5.89 -12.47 10.64
CA SER A 188 6.09 -11.45 11.68
C SER A 188 7.50 -10.90 11.66
#